data_189808d4db16a07e70a40e448487d5e2
#
_entry.id   189808d4db16a07e70a40e448487d5e2
#
_cell.length_a   1.000
_cell.length_b   1.000
_cell.length_c   1.000
_cell.angle_alpha   90.00
_cell.angle_beta   90.00
_cell.angle_gamma   90.00
#
_symmetry.space_group_name_H-M   'P 1'
#
loop_
_entity.id
_entity.type
_entity.pdbx_description
1 polymer ?
#
loop_
_entity_poly.entity_id
_entity_poly.type
_entity_poly.pdbx_seq_one_letter_code
_entity_poly.pdbx_strand_id
1 'polypeptide(L)'
;MIKIFGKVHYHWQPDLSILVTYWSIAVIPVFIGLALMYESSSVPTLVLFSFFLFMVLLAIGVHRYFTIYEDGILRIITANPFTPIKVKIDSIKKVEVNKKSIKLIFNDGSRSRTFCMRKWPKKYFINALALNPYFKGEVILTDNFIHVDYYEMYYANK
;
A
#
# COMPACT_ATOMS: atom_id res chain seq x y z
N MET A 1 -9.13 1.62 -7.54
CA MET A 1 -8.62 0.36 -8.09
C MET A 1 -8.04 0.68 -9.46
N ILE A 2 -6.75 0.52 -9.63
CA ILE A 2 -6.06 0.87 -10.87
C ILE A 2 -5.65 -0.46 -11.53
N LYS A 3 -6.10 -0.68 -12.77
CA LYS A 3 -5.62 -1.80 -13.59
C LYS A 3 -4.46 -1.29 -14.45
N ILE A 4 -3.27 -1.84 -14.26
CA ILE A 4 -2.09 -1.53 -15.07
C ILE A 4 -1.63 -2.85 -15.71
N PHE A 5 -1.52 -2.91 -17.02
CA PHE A 5 -1.15 -4.11 -17.79
C PHE A 5 -2.01 -5.35 -17.44
N GLY A 6 -3.33 -5.17 -17.31
CA GLY A 6 -4.27 -6.26 -17.00
C GLY A 6 -4.26 -6.75 -15.54
N LYS A 7 -3.34 -6.29 -14.71
CA LYS A 7 -3.23 -6.68 -13.30
C LYS A 7 -3.81 -5.62 -12.38
N VAL A 8 -4.45 -6.09 -11.31
CA VAL A 8 -5.06 -5.22 -10.30
C VAL A 8 -4.04 -4.89 -9.24
N HIS A 9 -3.83 -3.58 -9.01
CA HIS A 9 -2.95 -3.05 -7.98
C HIS A 9 -3.78 -2.56 -6.80
N TYR A 10 -3.50 -3.12 -5.61
CA TYR A 10 -4.14 -2.74 -4.35
C TYR A 10 -3.17 -1.89 -3.54
N HIS A 11 -3.38 -0.57 -3.55
CA HIS A 11 -2.51 0.36 -2.84
C HIS A 11 -2.63 0.22 -1.33
N TRP A 12 -1.49 0.17 -0.67
CA TRP A 12 -1.37 0.20 0.78
C TRP A 12 -0.47 1.35 1.22
N GLN A 13 -0.56 1.73 2.47
CA GLN A 13 0.23 2.81 3.06
C GLN A 13 1.01 2.26 4.27
N PRO A 14 2.17 2.82 4.59
CA PRO A 14 2.83 2.53 5.85
C PRO A 14 2.04 3.13 7.00
N ASP A 15 2.50 2.88 8.21
CA ASP A 15 1.93 3.49 9.41
C ASP A 15 1.95 5.02 9.32
N LEU A 16 0.98 5.68 9.98
CA LEU A 16 0.80 7.13 9.85
C LEU A 16 2.06 7.92 10.23
N SER A 17 2.76 7.47 11.28
CA SER A 17 4.01 8.10 11.71
C SER A 17 5.10 8.05 10.63
N ILE A 18 5.29 6.89 9.99
CA ILE A 18 6.25 6.72 8.89
C ILE A 18 5.82 7.53 7.68
N LEU A 19 4.51 7.59 7.41
CA LEU A 19 3.96 8.35 6.30
C LEU A 19 4.23 9.85 6.45
N VAL A 20 3.94 10.41 7.64
CA VAL A 20 4.15 11.83 7.93
C VAL A 20 5.63 12.17 7.86
N THR A 21 6.50 11.36 8.50
CA THR A 21 7.96 11.56 8.46
C THR A 21 8.48 11.54 7.02
N TYR A 22 8.05 10.57 6.22
CA TYR A 22 8.47 10.46 4.82
C TYR A 22 8.09 11.71 4.01
N TRP A 23 6.82 12.14 4.10
CA TRP A 23 6.35 13.30 3.34
C TRP A 23 6.97 14.62 3.82
N SER A 24 7.23 14.75 5.13
CA SER A 24 7.96 15.92 5.67
C SER A 24 9.36 16.03 5.05
N ILE A 25 10.09 14.91 4.96
CA ILE A 25 11.42 14.90 4.33
C ILE A 25 11.31 15.13 2.82
N ALA A 26 10.33 14.53 2.15
CA ALA A 26 10.15 14.65 0.70
C ALA A 26 9.86 16.07 0.23
N VAL A 27 9.23 16.89 1.07
CA VAL A 27 8.87 18.28 0.74
C VAL A 27 10.04 19.26 0.96
N ILE A 28 11.07 18.90 1.76
CA ILE A 28 12.23 19.77 2.04
C ILE A 28 12.88 20.33 0.76
N PRO A 29 13.17 19.54 -0.28
CA PRO A 29 13.76 20.05 -1.51
C PRO A 29 12.94 21.15 -2.19
N VAL A 30 11.61 21.10 -2.08
CA VAL A 30 10.72 22.14 -2.63
C VAL A 30 10.94 23.46 -1.93
N PHE A 31 11.00 23.46 -0.59
CA PHE A 31 11.24 24.70 0.17
C PHE A 31 12.64 25.27 -0.08
N ILE A 32 13.65 24.40 -0.19
CA ILE A 32 15.01 24.84 -0.58
C ILE A 32 14.99 25.48 -1.97
N GLY A 33 14.32 24.84 -2.94
CA GLY A 33 14.18 25.37 -4.29
C GLY A 33 13.48 26.74 -4.32
N LEU A 34 12.41 26.90 -3.55
CA LEU A 34 11.68 28.14 -3.45
C LEU A 34 12.52 29.25 -2.79
N ALA A 35 13.29 28.94 -1.73
CA ALA A 35 14.19 29.92 -1.09
C ALA A 35 15.26 30.40 -2.06
N LEU A 36 15.91 29.50 -2.80
CA LEU A 36 16.90 29.86 -3.81
C LEU A 36 16.31 30.68 -4.97
N MET A 37 15.06 30.40 -5.33
CA MET A 37 14.37 31.14 -6.38
C MET A 37 14.03 32.57 -5.94
N TYR A 38 13.74 32.76 -4.66
CA TYR A 38 13.44 34.07 -4.10
C TYR A 38 14.68 34.99 -4.08
N GLU A 39 15.88 34.44 -3.86
CA GLU A 39 17.13 35.21 -3.82
C GLU A 39 17.73 35.48 -5.20
N SER A 40 17.27 34.83 -6.25
CA SER A 40 17.86 34.91 -7.59
C SER A 40 16.96 35.63 -8.58
N SER A 41 17.55 36.47 -9.42
CA SER A 41 16.85 37.14 -10.56
C SER A 41 16.66 36.22 -11.77
N SER A 42 17.28 35.01 -11.77
CA SER A 42 17.13 33.96 -12.79
C SER A 42 16.97 32.61 -12.11
N VAL A 43 16.39 31.64 -12.80
CA VAL A 43 16.19 30.28 -12.24
C VAL A 43 17.53 29.55 -12.15
N PRO A 44 18.10 29.34 -10.94
CA PRO A 44 19.36 28.62 -10.80
C PRO A 44 19.19 27.14 -11.14
N THR A 45 20.22 26.50 -11.68
CA THR A 45 20.22 25.05 -11.99
C THR A 45 19.93 24.20 -10.74
N LEU A 46 20.33 24.69 -9.55
CA LEU A 46 20.08 24.01 -8.27
C LEU A 46 18.59 23.92 -7.94
N VAL A 47 17.77 24.88 -8.38
CA VAL A 47 16.31 24.86 -8.22
C VAL A 47 15.72 23.70 -9.03
N LEU A 48 16.14 23.53 -10.29
CA LEU A 48 15.68 22.44 -11.15
C LEU A 48 16.04 21.08 -10.54
N PHE A 49 17.26 20.96 -9.99
CA PHE A 49 17.69 19.75 -9.29
C PHE A 49 16.83 19.46 -8.04
N SER A 50 16.48 20.47 -7.25
CA SER A 50 15.60 20.31 -6.07
C SER A 50 14.22 19.79 -6.45
N PHE A 51 13.61 20.35 -7.49
CA PHE A 51 12.32 19.88 -7.98
C PHE A 51 12.41 18.48 -8.57
N PHE A 52 13.47 18.14 -9.30
CA PHE A 52 13.70 16.80 -9.80
C PHE A 52 13.81 15.79 -8.65
N LEU A 53 14.58 16.12 -7.61
CA LEU A 53 14.70 15.28 -6.42
C LEU A 53 13.34 15.05 -5.74
N PHE A 54 12.53 16.11 -5.61
CA PHE A 54 11.17 15.97 -5.09
C PHE A 54 10.31 15.03 -5.94
N MET A 55 10.36 15.14 -7.28
CA MET A 55 9.61 14.25 -8.17
C MET A 55 10.02 12.79 -8.01
N VAL A 56 11.31 12.50 -7.83
CA VAL A 56 11.81 11.15 -7.55
C VAL A 56 11.28 10.63 -6.21
N LEU A 57 11.36 11.44 -5.15
CA LEU A 57 10.84 11.07 -3.84
C LEU A 57 9.31 10.85 -3.88
N LEU A 58 8.59 11.69 -4.60
CA LEU A 58 7.15 11.53 -4.80
C LEU A 58 6.82 10.19 -5.49
N ALA A 59 7.53 9.85 -6.55
CA ALA A 59 7.36 8.58 -7.26
C ALA A 59 7.59 7.37 -6.33
N ILE A 60 8.65 7.39 -5.52
CA ILE A 60 8.95 6.33 -4.54
C ILE A 60 7.86 6.25 -3.46
N GLY A 61 7.35 7.41 -2.99
CA GLY A 61 6.33 7.47 -1.94
C GLY A 61 4.99 6.87 -2.34
N VAL A 62 4.60 7.06 -3.59
CA VAL A 62 3.32 6.56 -4.13
C VAL A 62 3.41 5.09 -4.58
N HIS A 63 4.61 4.58 -4.87
CA HIS A 63 4.83 3.26 -5.47
C HIS A 63 4.76 2.11 -4.44
N ARG A 64 3.60 1.94 -3.78
CA ARG A 64 3.36 0.88 -2.78
C ARG A 64 2.04 0.19 -3.04
N TYR A 65 2.09 -1.11 -3.43
CA TYR A 65 0.88 -1.87 -3.74
C TYR A 65 1.08 -3.38 -3.62
N PHE A 66 -0.04 -4.08 -3.51
CA PHE A 66 -0.11 -5.54 -3.65
C PHE A 66 -0.54 -5.91 -5.06
N THR A 67 -0.02 -7.01 -5.56
CA THR A 67 -0.51 -7.65 -6.77
C THR A 67 -0.67 -9.15 -6.51
N ILE A 68 -1.84 -9.69 -6.80
CA ILE A 68 -2.12 -11.12 -6.74
C ILE A 68 -1.89 -11.69 -8.13
N TYR A 69 -1.06 -12.71 -8.22
CA TYR A 69 -0.80 -13.45 -9.46
C TYR A 69 -1.62 -14.73 -9.49
N GLU A 70 -1.92 -15.20 -10.69
CA GLU A 70 -2.66 -16.44 -10.92
C GLU A 70 -1.93 -17.68 -10.38
N ASP A 71 -0.60 -17.62 -10.31
CA ASP A 71 0.28 -18.68 -9.78
C ASP A 71 0.22 -18.82 -8.23
N GLY A 72 -0.73 -18.16 -7.57
CA GLY A 72 -0.82 -18.19 -6.10
C GLY A 72 0.28 -17.41 -5.38
N ILE A 73 0.90 -16.44 -6.07
CA ILE A 73 1.93 -15.58 -5.51
C ILE A 73 1.36 -14.18 -5.21
N LEU A 74 1.47 -13.76 -3.96
CA LEU A 74 1.23 -12.39 -3.55
C LEU A 74 2.55 -11.60 -3.64
N ARG A 75 2.60 -10.63 -4.53
CA ARG A 75 3.72 -9.70 -4.65
C ARG A 75 3.44 -8.43 -3.88
N ILE A 76 4.31 -8.12 -2.91
CA ILE A 76 4.24 -6.93 -2.08
C ILE A 76 5.34 -5.98 -2.53
N ILE A 77 4.95 -4.84 -3.08
CA ILE A 77 5.88 -3.78 -3.47
C ILE A 77 5.91 -2.75 -2.35
N THR A 78 7.10 -2.56 -1.81
CA THR A 78 7.42 -1.60 -0.76
C THR A 78 7.99 -0.32 -1.37
N ALA A 79 8.59 0.55 -0.56
CA ALA A 79 9.26 1.76 -1.05
C ALA A 79 10.41 1.46 -2.03
N ASN A 80 11.04 0.27 -1.94
CA ASN A 80 12.04 -0.15 -2.91
C ASN A 80 11.36 -0.97 -4.03
N PRO A 81 11.23 -0.42 -5.25
CA PRO A 81 10.59 -1.12 -6.37
C PRO A 81 11.44 -2.27 -6.93
N PHE A 82 12.74 -2.26 -6.68
CA PHE A 82 13.69 -3.25 -7.22
C PHE A 82 13.68 -4.57 -6.46
N THR A 83 13.25 -4.58 -5.20
CA THR A 83 13.21 -5.77 -4.34
C THR A 83 11.78 -6.10 -3.89
N PRO A 84 10.89 -6.56 -4.78
CA PRO A 84 9.56 -6.96 -4.39
C PRO A 84 9.59 -8.20 -3.50
N ILE A 85 8.80 -8.18 -2.44
CA ILE A 85 8.63 -9.34 -1.57
C ILE A 85 7.59 -10.25 -2.20
N LYS A 86 7.99 -11.48 -2.51
CA LYS A 86 7.09 -12.52 -3.03
C LYS A 86 6.70 -13.44 -1.87
N VAL A 87 5.40 -13.61 -1.67
CA VAL A 87 4.83 -14.48 -0.65
C VAL A 87 3.89 -15.46 -1.32
N LYS A 88 3.98 -16.74 -0.99
CA LYS A 88 3.01 -17.74 -1.44
C LYS A 88 1.70 -17.54 -0.67
N ILE A 89 0.58 -17.52 -1.37
CA ILE A 89 -0.74 -17.32 -0.76
C ILE A 89 -1.09 -18.47 0.18
N ASP A 90 -0.67 -19.70 -0.13
CA ASP A 90 -0.86 -20.90 0.70
C ASP A 90 -0.12 -20.84 2.06
N SER A 91 0.92 -20.00 2.18
CA SER A 91 1.62 -19.76 3.43
C SER A 91 0.92 -18.80 4.38
N ILE A 92 -0.17 -18.16 3.95
CA ILE A 92 -0.94 -17.24 4.77
C ILE A 92 -1.95 -18.03 5.59
N LYS A 93 -1.69 -18.14 6.91
CA LYS A 93 -2.56 -18.84 7.86
C LYS A 93 -3.81 -18.03 8.20
N LYS A 94 -3.64 -16.72 8.42
CA LYS A 94 -4.71 -15.86 8.93
C LYS A 94 -4.53 -14.44 8.42
N VAL A 95 -5.65 -13.80 8.09
CA VAL A 95 -5.71 -12.37 7.73
C VAL A 95 -6.60 -11.68 8.74
N GLU A 96 -6.02 -10.86 9.61
CA GLU A 96 -6.76 -10.03 10.54
C GLU A 96 -7.05 -8.68 9.88
N VAL A 97 -8.32 -8.34 9.80
CA VAL A 97 -8.80 -7.12 9.15
C VAL A 97 -9.27 -6.15 10.20
N ASN A 98 -8.60 -5.02 10.27
CA ASN A 98 -8.93 -3.90 11.15
C ASN A 98 -9.52 -2.73 10.34
N LYS A 99 -10.14 -1.74 11.01
CA LYS A 99 -10.70 -0.55 10.35
C LYS A 99 -9.71 0.17 9.44
N LYS A 100 -8.43 0.28 9.83
CA LYS A 100 -7.38 1.02 9.10
C LYS A 100 -6.28 0.13 8.52
N SER A 101 -6.21 -1.16 8.89
CA SER A 101 -5.08 -2.02 8.55
C SER A 101 -5.50 -3.45 8.25
N ILE A 102 -4.59 -4.17 7.61
CA ILE A 102 -4.64 -5.63 7.42
C ILE A 102 -3.37 -6.20 8.01
N LYS A 103 -3.48 -7.25 8.81
CA LYS A 103 -2.35 -8.00 9.33
C LYS A 103 -2.35 -9.39 8.72
N LEU A 104 -1.27 -9.70 8.01
CA LEU A 104 -1.04 -11.02 7.44
C LEU A 104 -0.21 -11.84 8.43
N ILE A 105 -0.71 -13.00 8.83
CA ILE A 105 -0.05 -13.96 9.71
C ILE A 105 0.28 -15.19 8.88
N PHE A 106 1.56 -15.57 8.87
CA PHE A 106 2.07 -16.70 8.09
C PHE A 106 2.12 -17.99 8.93
N ASN A 107 2.18 -19.13 8.25
CA ASN A 107 2.23 -20.44 8.90
C ASN A 107 3.42 -20.64 9.85
N ASP A 108 4.54 -19.95 9.59
CA ASP A 108 5.74 -19.98 10.44
C ASP A 108 5.52 -19.38 11.85
N GLY A 109 4.34 -18.80 12.13
CA GLY A 109 3.95 -18.27 13.44
C GLY A 109 4.75 -17.07 13.96
N SER A 110 5.98 -16.91 13.52
CA SER A 110 6.91 -15.87 13.97
C SER A 110 6.86 -14.59 13.13
N ARG A 111 6.27 -14.62 11.94
CA ARG A 111 6.23 -13.49 11.02
C ARG A 111 4.81 -13.00 10.82
N SER A 112 4.54 -11.81 11.32
CA SER A 112 3.31 -11.08 10.98
C SER A 112 3.69 -9.74 10.36
N ARG A 113 2.92 -9.29 9.37
CA ARG A 113 3.11 -7.99 8.73
C ARG A 113 1.81 -7.22 8.71
N THR A 114 1.87 -5.99 9.18
CA THR A 114 0.72 -5.08 9.21
C THR A 114 0.86 -4.04 8.11
N PHE A 115 -0.22 -3.83 7.37
CA PHE A 115 -0.29 -2.88 6.26
C PHE A 115 -1.52 -2.00 6.45
N CYS A 116 -1.33 -0.68 6.43
CA CYS A 116 -2.46 0.24 6.48
C CYS A 116 -3.09 0.36 5.09
N MET A 117 -4.41 0.19 5.01
CA MET A 117 -5.15 0.27 3.76
C MET A 117 -6.45 1.06 3.95
N ARG A 118 -6.77 1.87 2.96
CA ARG A 118 -8.07 2.54 2.88
C ARG A 118 -9.19 1.52 2.67
N LYS A 119 -10.43 1.87 3.03
CA LYS A 119 -11.63 1.00 2.98
C LYS A 119 -11.77 0.27 1.63
N TRP A 120 -11.75 1.00 0.51
CA TRP A 120 -12.00 0.43 -0.81
C TRP A 120 -10.92 -0.53 -1.32
N PRO A 121 -9.62 -0.16 -1.38
CA PRO A 121 -8.57 -1.10 -1.79
C PRO A 121 -8.54 -2.35 -0.91
N LYS A 122 -8.79 -2.20 0.39
CA LYS A 122 -8.86 -3.29 1.36
C LYS A 122 -9.96 -4.28 1.04
N LYS A 123 -11.20 -3.80 0.80
CA LYS A 123 -12.34 -4.64 0.43
C LYS A 123 -12.03 -5.50 -0.80
N TYR A 124 -11.56 -4.86 -1.87
CA TYR A 124 -11.24 -5.56 -3.11
C TYR A 124 -10.08 -6.54 -2.96
N PHE A 125 -9.07 -6.20 -2.16
CA PHE A 125 -7.94 -7.09 -1.88
C PHE A 125 -8.40 -8.35 -1.13
N ILE A 126 -9.21 -8.19 -0.07
CA ILE A 126 -9.73 -9.31 0.72
C ILE A 126 -10.59 -10.21 -0.15
N ASN A 127 -11.50 -9.65 -0.96
CA ASN A 127 -12.34 -10.43 -1.87
C ASN A 127 -11.49 -11.21 -2.89
N ALA A 128 -10.50 -10.56 -3.50
CA ALA A 128 -9.63 -11.22 -4.46
C ALA A 128 -8.76 -12.31 -3.81
N LEU A 129 -8.35 -12.12 -2.56
CA LEU A 129 -7.61 -13.11 -1.80
C LEU A 129 -8.49 -14.30 -1.41
N ALA A 130 -9.71 -14.03 -0.90
CA ALA A 130 -10.66 -15.07 -0.50
C ALA A 130 -11.17 -15.93 -1.67
N LEU A 131 -11.28 -15.34 -2.86
CA LEU A 131 -11.67 -16.06 -4.09
C LEU A 131 -10.50 -16.81 -4.74
N ASN A 132 -9.28 -16.62 -4.25
CA ASN A 132 -8.11 -17.28 -4.82
C ASN A 132 -8.06 -18.76 -4.38
N PRO A 133 -7.96 -19.73 -5.31
CA PRO A 133 -7.99 -21.17 -4.98
C PRO A 133 -6.81 -21.63 -4.11
N TYR A 134 -5.72 -20.87 -4.08
CA TYR A 134 -4.55 -21.18 -3.25
C TYR A 134 -4.68 -20.66 -1.82
N PHE A 135 -5.70 -19.84 -1.51
CA PHE A 135 -5.90 -19.31 -0.16
C PHE A 135 -6.65 -20.31 0.70
N LYS A 136 -5.96 -20.89 1.69
CA LYS A 136 -6.51 -21.84 2.67
C LYS A 136 -6.64 -21.24 4.08
N GLY A 137 -6.29 -19.96 4.23
CA GLY A 137 -6.28 -19.27 5.51
C GLY A 137 -7.66 -18.76 5.92
N GLU A 138 -7.75 -18.26 7.14
CA GLU A 138 -8.95 -17.65 7.69
C GLU A 138 -8.87 -16.12 7.59
N VAL A 139 -10.01 -15.49 7.27
CA VAL A 139 -10.14 -14.01 7.32
C VAL A 139 -10.97 -13.67 8.56
N ILE A 140 -10.34 -12.97 9.52
CA ILE A 140 -11.00 -12.54 10.76
C ILE A 140 -11.13 -11.03 10.77
N LEU A 141 -12.37 -10.58 10.96
CA LEU A 141 -12.68 -9.16 11.16
C LEU A 141 -12.52 -8.86 12.65
N THR A 142 -11.54 -8.01 12.99
CA THR A 142 -11.22 -7.70 14.40
C THR A 142 -12.11 -6.59 14.96
N ASP A 143 -12.67 -5.72 14.11
CA ASP A 143 -13.57 -4.63 14.52
C ASP A 143 -15.02 -4.97 14.20
N ASN A 144 -15.88 -4.98 15.23
CA ASN A 144 -17.33 -5.20 15.09
C ASN A 144 -18.01 -4.21 14.12
N PHE A 145 -17.45 -3.00 13.96
CA PHE A 145 -17.96 -2.00 13.00
C PHE A 145 -17.75 -2.38 11.53
N ILE A 146 -16.80 -3.26 11.24
CA ILE A 146 -16.56 -3.72 9.86
C ILE A 146 -17.59 -4.82 9.50
N HIS A 147 -18.07 -5.56 10.46
CA HIS A 147 -19.00 -6.67 10.26
C HIS A 147 -20.31 -6.22 9.62
N VAL A 148 -20.90 -5.12 10.10
CA VAL A 148 -22.15 -4.56 9.61
C VAL A 148 -22.03 -4.07 8.17
N ASP A 149 -20.98 -3.30 7.87
CA ASP A 149 -20.80 -2.67 6.54
C ASP A 149 -20.48 -3.65 5.40
N TYR A 150 -19.86 -4.81 5.68
CA TYR A 150 -19.46 -5.76 4.65
C TYR A 150 -20.55 -6.78 4.33
N TYR A 151 -21.29 -7.23 5.35
CA TYR A 151 -22.36 -8.21 5.16
C TYR A 151 -23.63 -7.58 4.59
N GLU A 152 -24.05 -6.42 5.05
CA GLU A 152 -25.24 -5.74 4.51
C GLU A 152 -25.11 -5.39 3.04
N MET A 153 -23.92 -4.95 2.58
CA MET A 153 -23.71 -4.64 1.16
C MET A 153 -23.62 -5.89 0.27
N TYR A 154 -23.24 -7.04 0.83
CA TYR A 154 -23.15 -8.29 0.03
C TYR A 154 -24.51 -8.94 -0.17
N TYR A 155 -25.42 -8.81 0.79
CA TYR A 155 -26.75 -9.41 0.72
C TYR A 155 -27.83 -8.45 0.22
N ALA A 156 -27.61 -7.14 0.27
CA ALA A 156 -28.56 -6.15 -0.27
C ALA A 156 -28.56 -6.06 -1.81
N ASN A 157 -27.58 -6.69 -2.48
CA ASN A 157 -27.46 -6.76 -3.95
C ASN A 157 -27.76 -8.16 -4.53
N LYS A 158 -28.46 -9.02 -3.79
CA LYS A 158 -29.05 -10.24 -4.29
C LYS A 158 -30.56 -10.11 -4.26
#